data_43955bcbc93c6527c3a9e1ab6f9d6e41
#
_entry.id   43955bcbc93c6527c3a9e1ab6f9d6e41
#
_cell.length_a   1.000
_cell.length_b   1.000
_cell.length_c   1.000
_cell.angle_alpha   90.00
_cell.angle_beta   90.00
_cell.angle_gamma   90.00
#
_symmetry.space_group_name_H-M   'P 1'
#
loop_
_entity.id
_entity.type
_entity.pdbx_description
1 polymer ?
#
loop_
_entity_poly.entity_id
_entity_poly.type
_entity_poly.pdbx_seq_one_letter_code
_entity_poly.pdbx_strand_id
1 'polypeptide(L)'
;VLAVKGFTRVACSRLSPAAPPDCLRCAVPGRFRAIPPEQPEQAAMSRFTFTVESSLLVRDAEGHYLPATADQILEAARRVVELKVQRGAPFTAPHIVKEYLGAKLAGLEHEVFVVLFLDNQHRLIEYVEMFRGTLDSASVYPREVVKEALRLNAAAAILSHNHPSGHPEPSQADRTLTERLKEALGLVEVRTLDHIIVAGIERVSFAELGLL
;
A
#
# COMPACT_ATOMS: atom_id res chain seq x y z
N VAL A 1 -20.32 -6.55 -16.25
CA VAL A 1 -20.48 -5.37 -17.12
C VAL A 1 -20.58 -4.16 -16.20
N LEU A 2 -19.48 -3.41 -16.06
CA LEU A 2 -19.44 -2.19 -15.25
C LEU A 2 -19.89 -1.01 -16.12
N ALA A 3 -20.94 -0.32 -15.73
CA ALA A 3 -21.36 0.95 -16.32
C ALA A 3 -20.83 2.11 -15.44
N VAL A 4 -19.94 2.92 -15.99
CA VAL A 4 -19.47 4.18 -15.40
C VAL A 4 -20.38 5.30 -15.89
N LYS A 5 -21.13 5.93 -14.97
CA LYS A 5 -21.90 7.15 -15.26
C LYS A 5 -21.07 8.40 -15.00
N GLY A 6 -21.15 9.34 -15.97
CA GLY A 6 -20.31 10.49 -16.09
C GLY A 6 -20.48 11.58 -15.01
N PHE A 7 -19.39 12.30 -14.79
CA PHE A 7 -19.29 13.50 -13.97
C PHE A 7 -19.72 14.73 -14.78
N THR A 8 -20.72 15.46 -14.29
CA THR A 8 -21.09 16.78 -14.80
C THR A 8 -20.34 17.87 -14.01
N ARG A 9 -19.61 18.70 -14.71
CA ARG A 9 -18.97 19.92 -14.18
C ARG A 9 -20.03 20.94 -13.78
N VAL A 10 -19.95 21.48 -12.56
CA VAL A 10 -20.66 22.71 -12.17
C VAL A 10 -19.67 23.87 -12.21
N ALA A 11 -20.01 24.86 -13.02
CA ALA A 11 -19.25 26.08 -13.21
C ALA A 11 -19.49 27.07 -12.05
N CYS A 12 -18.41 27.64 -11.53
CA CYS A 12 -18.41 28.71 -10.54
C CYS A 12 -18.37 30.05 -11.29
N SER A 13 -19.46 30.82 -11.24
CA SER A 13 -19.49 32.20 -11.71
C SER A 13 -19.31 33.16 -10.54
N ARG A 14 -18.38 34.09 -10.72
CA ARG A 14 -18.07 35.24 -9.86
C ARG A 14 -19.20 36.26 -9.88
N LEU A 15 -19.37 37.00 -8.79
CA LEU A 15 -19.71 38.45 -8.78
C LEU A 15 -19.50 39.01 -7.36
N SER A 16 -18.65 40.01 -7.24
CA SER A 16 -18.53 41.06 -6.22
C SER A 16 -18.87 42.37 -6.91
N PRO A 17 -19.00 43.55 -6.32
CA PRO A 17 -19.16 44.03 -4.94
C PRO A 17 -20.27 45.08 -4.78
N ALA A 18 -20.55 45.59 -3.57
CA ALA A 18 -20.76 47.01 -3.23
C ALA A 18 -21.32 47.19 -1.81
N ALA A 19 -20.61 47.94 -0.98
CA ALA A 19 -21.16 48.60 0.21
C ALA A 19 -21.85 49.90 -0.20
N PRO A 20 -22.78 50.44 0.61
CA PRO A 20 -22.67 51.79 1.11
C PRO A 20 -23.29 52.01 2.52
N PRO A 21 -23.36 53.27 3.00
CA PRO A 21 -22.87 53.65 4.31
C PRO A 21 -23.95 54.09 5.34
N ASP A 22 -23.49 54.33 6.56
CA ASP A 22 -24.04 55.18 7.61
C ASP A 22 -25.54 55.10 7.98
N CYS A 23 -25.78 54.66 9.23
CA CYS A 23 -26.81 55.29 10.03
C CYS A 23 -26.43 55.34 11.52
N LEU A 24 -26.34 56.55 12.01
CA LEU A 24 -26.08 56.94 13.37
C LEU A 24 -27.29 56.71 14.29
N ARG A 25 -27.00 56.44 15.55
CA ARG A 25 -27.82 56.66 16.76
C ARG A 25 -28.85 55.58 17.11
N CYS A 26 -28.53 54.89 18.24
CA CYS A 26 -29.37 54.96 19.45
C CYS A 26 -28.60 54.38 20.64
N ALA A 27 -28.25 55.23 21.58
CA ALA A 27 -27.71 54.87 22.89
C ALA A 27 -28.83 54.39 23.80
N VAL A 28 -28.68 53.21 24.41
CA VAL A 28 -29.44 52.79 25.59
C VAL A 28 -28.46 52.19 26.62
N PRO A 29 -28.40 52.64 27.88
CA PRO A 29 -27.51 52.11 28.90
C PRO A 29 -28.12 50.88 29.54
N GLY A 30 -27.60 49.70 29.23
CA GLY A 30 -27.99 48.42 29.82
C GLY A 30 -26.81 47.73 30.50
N ARG A 31 -26.96 47.51 31.79
CA ARG A 31 -26.06 46.86 32.76
C ARG A 31 -25.15 45.77 32.19
N PHE A 32 -23.85 46.00 32.29
CA PHE A 32 -22.86 44.91 32.09
C PHE A 32 -23.03 43.86 33.18
N ARG A 33 -23.52 42.72 32.83
CA ARG A 33 -23.38 41.49 33.59
C ARG A 33 -22.00 40.91 33.25
N ALA A 34 -21.11 40.81 34.22
CA ALA A 34 -19.82 40.14 34.06
C ALA A 34 -20.04 38.71 33.67
N ILE A 35 -19.51 38.33 32.51
CA ILE A 35 -19.41 36.93 32.06
C ILE A 35 -18.22 36.34 32.81
N PRO A 36 -18.37 35.19 33.53
CA PRO A 36 -17.24 34.51 34.12
C PRO A 36 -16.27 34.05 33.02
N PRO A 37 -14.95 33.95 33.32
CA PRO A 37 -13.99 33.51 32.34
C PRO A 37 -14.31 32.05 31.95
N GLU A 38 -14.63 31.84 30.69
CA GLU A 38 -14.71 30.49 30.10
C GLU A 38 -13.35 29.80 30.29
N GLN A 39 -13.38 28.67 30.97
CA GLN A 39 -12.26 27.76 31.05
C GLN A 39 -11.90 27.32 29.61
N PRO A 40 -10.60 27.18 29.26
CA PRO A 40 -10.23 26.66 27.95
C PRO A 40 -10.72 25.21 27.89
N GLU A 41 -11.81 24.97 27.17
CA GLU A 41 -12.19 23.63 26.75
C GLU A 41 -10.99 23.01 26.05
N GLN A 42 -10.52 21.92 26.61
CA GLN A 42 -9.53 21.04 26.00
C GLN A 42 -10.02 20.76 24.59
N ALA A 43 -9.29 21.27 23.61
CA ALA A 43 -9.52 20.97 22.22
C ALA A 43 -9.48 19.45 22.06
N ALA A 44 -10.67 18.85 22.00
CA ALA A 44 -10.81 17.47 21.61
C ALA A 44 -10.19 17.36 20.22
N MET A 45 -9.03 16.68 20.15
CA MET A 45 -8.46 16.26 18.88
C MET A 45 -9.56 15.52 18.12
N SER A 46 -10.14 16.20 17.16
CA SER A 46 -11.05 15.62 16.21
C SER A 46 -10.32 14.45 15.54
N ARG A 47 -10.63 13.24 15.98
CA ARG A 47 -10.24 12.04 15.25
C ARG A 47 -10.96 12.11 13.92
N PHE A 48 -10.25 12.50 12.87
CA PHE A 48 -10.73 12.32 11.52
C PHE A 48 -10.88 10.82 11.28
N THR A 49 -12.05 10.29 11.52
CA THR A 49 -12.45 9.00 11.01
C THR A 49 -12.68 9.18 9.51
N PHE A 50 -11.70 8.80 8.71
CA PHE A 50 -11.94 8.60 7.28
C PHE A 50 -12.90 7.41 7.14
N THR A 51 -14.18 7.67 7.05
CA THR A 51 -15.11 6.70 6.49
C THR A 51 -14.85 6.66 4.99
N VAL A 52 -14.14 5.63 4.55
CA VAL A 52 -14.13 5.29 3.13
C VAL A 52 -15.53 4.78 2.82
N GLU A 53 -16.40 5.68 2.35
CA GLU A 53 -17.64 5.26 1.70
C GLU A 53 -17.23 4.52 0.43
N SER A 54 -17.12 3.19 0.53
CA SER A 54 -16.81 2.38 -0.64
C SER A 54 -18.05 2.40 -1.53
N SER A 55 -17.92 3.01 -2.69
CA SER A 55 -18.91 2.93 -3.77
C SER A 55 -18.96 1.53 -4.41
N LEU A 56 -18.16 0.59 -3.91
CA LEU A 56 -18.10 -0.79 -4.38
C LEU A 56 -19.18 -1.63 -3.68
N LEU A 57 -19.96 -2.33 -4.48
CA LEU A 57 -21.05 -3.18 -4.01
C LEU A 57 -20.72 -4.65 -4.31
N VAL A 58 -21.02 -5.52 -3.37
CA VAL A 58 -20.95 -6.98 -3.54
C VAL A 58 -22.38 -7.51 -3.61
N ARG A 59 -22.61 -8.46 -4.50
CA ARG A 59 -23.90 -9.15 -4.63
C ARG A 59 -23.92 -10.37 -3.71
N ASP A 60 -24.91 -10.43 -2.82
CA ASP A 60 -25.13 -11.59 -1.94
C ASP A 60 -25.74 -12.80 -2.70
N ALA A 61 -25.95 -13.91 -1.98
CA ALA A 61 -26.52 -15.14 -2.56
C ALA A 61 -28.00 -14.95 -2.97
N GLU A 62 -28.70 -14.04 -2.33
CA GLU A 62 -30.10 -13.69 -2.60
C GLU A 62 -30.26 -12.69 -3.75
N GLY A 63 -29.14 -12.12 -4.23
CA GLY A 63 -29.10 -11.20 -5.35
C GLY A 63 -29.17 -9.72 -5.00
N HIS A 64 -29.13 -9.35 -3.71
CA HIS A 64 -29.11 -7.96 -3.26
C HIS A 64 -27.67 -7.38 -3.34
N TYR A 65 -27.58 -6.08 -3.50
CA TYR A 65 -26.31 -5.36 -3.51
C TYR A 65 -26.05 -4.71 -2.16
N LEU A 66 -24.97 -5.11 -1.51
CA LEU A 66 -24.51 -4.60 -0.21
C LEU A 66 -23.16 -3.89 -0.38
N PRO A 67 -22.84 -2.86 0.45
CA PRO A 67 -21.52 -2.26 0.45
C PRO A 67 -20.44 -3.31 0.71
N ALA A 68 -19.38 -3.31 -0.10
CA ALA A 68 -18.25 -4.20 0.09
C ALA A 68 -17.48 -3.85 1.36
N THR A 69 -17.07 -4.85 2.14
CA THR A 69 -16.15 -4.65 3.26
C THR A 69 -14.73 -4.40 2.74
N ALA A 70 -13.87 -3.81 3.60
CA ALA A 70 -12.46 -3.58 3.25
C ALA A 70 -11.76 -4.88 2.82
N ASP A 71 -12.02 -6.00 3.52
CA ASP A 71 -11.45 -7.31 3.19
C ASP A 71 -11.90 -7.83 1.83
N GLN A 72 -13.19 -7.66 1.50
CA GLN A 72 -13.72 -8.04 0.19
C GLN A 72 -13.10 -7.21 -0.94
N ILE A 73 -12.84 -5.92 -0.70
CA ILE A 73 -12.18 -5.04 -1.66
C ILE A 73 -10.73 -5.48 -1.87
N LEU A 74 -10.00 -5.75 -0.78
CA LEU A 74 -8.61 -6.23 -0.84
C LEU A 74 -8.52 -7.57 -1.55
N GLU A 75 -9.41 -8.50 -1.25
CA GLU A 75 -9.44 -9.81 -1.91
C GLU A 75 -9.76 -9.69 -3.42
N ALA A 76 -10.72 -8.83 -3.78
CA ALA A 76 -11.01 -8.56 -5.19
C ALA A 76 -9.82 -7.92 -5.91
N ALA A 77 -9.10 -7.00 -5.26
CA ALA A 77 -7.90 -6.38 -5.79
C ALA A 77 -6.79 -7.43 -6.02
N ARG A 78 -6.55 -8.32 -5.05
CA ARG A 78 -5.59 -9.42 -5.19
C ARG A 78 -5.91 -10.29 -6.40
N ARG A 79 -7.17 -10.71 -6.57
CA ARG A 79 -7.61 -11.51 -7.73
C ARG A 79 -7.42 -10.79 -9.06
N VAL A 80 -7.73 -9.50 -9.13
CA VAL A 80 -7.51 -8.71 -10.35
C VAL A 80 -6.02 -8.63 -10.70
N VAL A 81 -5.16 -8.48 -9.69
CA VAL A 81 -3.70 -8.46 -9.88
C VAL A 81 -3.20 -9.83 -10.33
N GLU A 82 -3.71 -10.93 -9.76
CA GLU A 82 -3.41 -12.30 -10.20
C GLU A 82 -3.78 -12.54 -11.67
N LEU A 83 -4.95 -12.07 -12.09
CA LEU A 83 -5.40 -12.19 -13.48
C LEU A 83 -4.55 -11.34 -14.45
N LYS A 84 -4.07 -10.18 -14.01
CA LYS A 84 -3.20 -9.30 -14.81
C LYS A 84 -1.76 -9.81 -14.89
N VAL A 85 -1.28 -10.41 -13.82
CA VAL A 85 0.09 -10.91 -13.70
C VAL A 85 0.06 -12.44 -13.76
N GLN A 86 -0.26 -12.94 -14.93
CA GLN A 86 -0.13 -14.37 -15.23
C GLN A 86 1.34 -14.74 -15.44
N ARG A 87 1.65 -16.04 -15.32
CA ARG A 87 2.96 -16.58 -15.71
C ARG A 87 3.37 -16.04 -17.10
N GLY A 88 4.56 -15.45 -17.18
CA GLY A 88 5.06 -14.80 -18.39
C GLY A 88 4.81 -13.29 -18.46
N ALA A 89 4.19 -12.67 -17.44
CA ALA A 89 4.08 -11.22 -17.37
C ALA A 89 5.48 -10.56 -17.24
N PRO A 90 5.78 -9.53 -18.05
CA PRO A 90 7.09 -8.88 -17.98
C PRO A 90 7.18 -7.95 -16.78
N PHE A 91 8.17 -8.18 -15.91
CA PHE A 91 8.57 -7.28 -14.82
C PHE A 91 9.78 -6.44 -15.23
N THR A 92 9.60 -5.65 -16.28
CA THR A 92 10.66 -4.84 -16.88
C THR A 92 10.83 -3.45 -16.23
N ALA A 93 9.91 -3.06 -15.36
CA ALA A 93 9.94 -1.76 -14.69
C ALA A 93 9.68 -1.89 -13.20
N PRO A 94 10.45 -1.20 -12.32
CA PRO A 94 10.34 -1.31 -10.86
C PRO A 94 8.93 -1.00 -10.33
N HIS A 95 8.23 -0.02 -10.92
CA HIS A 95 6.89 0.37 -10.46
C HIS A 95 5.86 -0.76 -10.61
N ILE A 96 5.94 -1.57 -11.70
CA ILE A 96 5.04 -2.71 -11.91
C ILE A 96 5.23 -3.75 -10.81
N VAL A 97 6.49 -4.03 -10.46
CA VAL A 97 6.83 -4.96 -9.38
C VAL A 97 6.31 -4.44 -8.03
N LYS A 98 6.53 -3.15 -7.75
CA LYS A 98 6.07 -2.51 -6.52
C LYS A 98 4.54 -2.54 -6.37
N GLU A 99 3.80 -2.29 -7.46
CA GLU A 99 2.34 -2.37 -7.47
C GLU A 99 1.86 -3.80 -7.23
N TYR A 100 2.47 -4.76 -7.91
CA TYR A 100 2.16 -6.17 -7.75
C TYR A 100 2.38 -6.66 -6.31
N LEU A 101 3.58 -6.42 -5.76
CA LEU A 101 3.93 -6.80 -4.40
C LEU A 101 3.08 -6.08 -3.36
N GLY A 102 2.79 -4.79 -3.59
CA GLY A 102 1.90 -4.04 -2.74
C GLY A 102 0.49 -4.64 -2.67
N ALA A 103 -0.07 -5.08 -3.79
CA ALA A 103 -1.37 -5.73 -3.81
C ALA A 103 -1.35 -7.11 -3.12
N LYS A 104 -0.22 -7.86 -3.22
CA LYS A 104 -0.07 -9.19 -2.61
C LYS A 104 0.18 -9.14 -1.11
N LEU A 105 1.02 -8.21 -0.64
CA LEU A 105 1.55 -8.19 0.72
C LEU A 105 0.86 -7.15 1.63
N ALA A 106 0.13 -6.18 1.07
CA ALA A 106 -0.55 -5.18 1.89
C ALA A 106 -1.62 -5.80 2.79
N GLY A 107 -1.69 -5.33 4.04
CA GLY A 107 -2.71 -5.75 5.01
C GLY A 107 -2.49 -7.15 5.61
N LEU A 108 -1.31 -7.75 5.43
CA LEU A 108 -0.97 -8.97 6.14
C LEU A 108 -0.57 -8.64 7.58
N GLU A 109 -1.12 -9.36 8.56
CA GLU A 109 -0.87 -9.16 9.99
C GLU A 109 0.48 -9.71 10.46
N HIS A 110 1.11 -10.55 9.66
CA HIS A 110 2.39 -11.19 9.94
C HIS A 110 3.39 -10.94 8.82
N GLU A 111 4.67 -11.03 9.15
CA GLU A 111 5.73 -10.89 8.16
C GLU A 111 5.76 -12.10 7.23
N VAL A 112 5.79 -11.86 5.93
CA VAL A 112 5.91 -12.89 4.90
C VAL A 112 7.07 -12.53 3.99
N PHE A 113 8.00 -13.47 3.82
CA PHE A 113 9.08 -13.35 2.87
C PHE A 113 8.73 -14.09 1.58
N VAL A 114 8.75 -13.37 0.48
CA VAL A 114 8.38 -13.87 -0.84
C VAL A 114 9.51 -13.69 -1.84
N VAL A 115 9.52 -14.53 -2.87
CA VAL A 115 10.44 -14.41 -3.99
C VAL A 115 9.67 -14.50 -5.29
N LEU A 116 9.93 -13.54 -6.18
CA LEU A 116 9.50 -13.57 -7.56
C LEU A 116 10.62 -14.20 -8.39
N PHE A 117 10.40 -15.39 -8.91
CA PHE A 117 11.32 -16.05 -9.80
C PHE A 117 11.05 -15.67 -11.24
N LEU A 118 12.09 -15.25 -11.96
CA LEU A 118 12.00 -14.69 -13.29
C LEU A 118 12.85 -15.47 -14.28
N ASP A 119 12.42 -15.46 -15.55
CA ASP A 119 13.22 -15.96 -16.65
C ASP A 119 14.30 -14.92 -17.09
N ASN A 120 15.08 -15.28 -18.10
CA ASN A 120 16.14 -14.42 -18.63
C ASN A 120 15.61 -13.13 -19.29
N GLN A 121 14.33 -13.06 -19.62
CA GLN A 121 13.66 -11.87 -20.17
C GLN A 121 12.88 -11.09 -19.07
N HIS A 122 13.16 -11.39 -17.81
CA HIS A 122 12.48 -10.82 -16.64
C HIS A 122 10.94 -11.04 -16.63
N ARG A 123 10.49 -12.15 -17.21
CA ARG A 123 9.08 -12.55 -17.14
C ARG A 123 8.88 -13.41 -15.91
N LEU A 124 7.75 -13.22 -15.24
CA LEU A 124 7.41 -13.98 -14.05
C LEU A 124 7.24 -15.48 -14.37
N ILE A 125 8.06 -16.31 -13.75
CA ILE A 125 7.88 -17.77 -13.74
C ILE A 125 6.90 -18.11 -12.63
N GLU A 126 7.19 -17.68 -11.40
CA GLU A 126 6.36 -17.97 -10.23
C GLU A 126 6.59 -16.96 -9.10
N TYR A 127 5.53 -16.64 -8.36
CA TYR A 127 5.53 -15.95 -7.09
C TYR A 127 5.47 -17.01 -5.98
N VAL A 128 6.44 -17.03 -5.09
CA VAL A 128 6.51 -18.05 -4.04
C VAL A 128 6.61 -17.38 -2.67
N GLU A 129 5.67 -17.70 -1.79
CA GLU A 129 5.77 -17.39 -0.37
C GLU A 129 6.72 -18.38 0.27
N MET A 130 7.96 -17.96 0.54
CA MET A 130 9.02 -18.85 1.04
C MET A 130 8.95 -19.07 2.53
N PHE A 131 8.71 -17.98 3.28
CA PHE A 131 8.73 -18.05 4.74
C PHE A 131 7.65 -17.15 5.33
N ARG A 132 7.04 -17.62 6.41
CA ARG A 132 6.15 -16.86 7.28
C ARG A 132 6.81 -16.69 8.63
N GLY A 133 6.93 -15.45 9.07
CA GLY A 133 7.44 -15.11 10.40
C GLY A 133 6.32 -14.96 11.42
N THR A 134 6.74 -14.64 12.63
CA THR A 134 5.89 -14.07 13.67
C THR A 134 5.75 -12.56 13.43
N LEU A 135 5.24 -11.81 14.42
CA LEU A 135 5.10 -10.35 14.32
C LEU A 135 6.44 -9.61 14.12
N ASP A 136 7.57 -10.22 14.50
CA ASP A 136 8.87 -9.55 14.57
C ASP A 136 9.96 -10.11 13.64
N SER A 137 9.85 -11.30 13.09
CA SER A 137 10.88 -11.86 12.20
C SER A 137 10.45 -13.11 11.44
N ALA A 138 10.91 -13.24 10.21
CA ALA A 138 10.88 -14.46 9.43
C ALA A 138 12.29 -15.04 9.32
N SER A 139 12.50 -16.29 9.74
CA SER A 139 13.79 -16.98 9.53
C SER A 139 13.91 -17.44 8.08
N VAL A 140 14.68 -16.70 7.27
CA VAL A 140 14.90 -17.02 5.86
C VAL A 140 16.17 -17.84 5.69
N TYR A 141 16.04 -19.01 5.06
CA TYR A 141 17.14 -19.94 4.79
C TYR A 141 17.56 -19.87 3.33
N PRO A 142 18.77 -19.36 3.01
CA PRO A 142 19.25 -19.23 1.63
C PRO A 142 19.20 -20.52 0.83
N ARG A 143 19.49 -21.66 1.46
CA ARG A 143 19.44 -22.97 0.78
C ARG A 143 18.06 -23.31 0.20
N GLU A 144 16.97 -22.94 0.89
CA GLU A 144 15.62 -23.20 0.39
C GLU A 144 15.27 -22.28 -0.78
N VAL A 145 15.73 -21.02 -0.74
CA VAL A 145 15.55 -20.07 -1.84
C VAL A 145 16.32 -20.54 -3.09
N VAL A 146 17.58 -20.98 -2.93
CA VAL A 146 18.40 -21.53 -4.03
C VAL A 146 17.77 -22.81 -4.60
N LYS A 147 17.31 -23.71 -3.74
CA LYS A 147 16.64 -24.95 -4.16
C LYS A 147 15.40 -24.67 -5.01
N GLU A 148 14.60 -23.69 -4.61
CA GLU A 148 13.41 -23.29 -5.34
C GLU A 148 13.75 -22.59 -6.67
N ALA A 149 14.76 -21.74 -6.68
CA ALA A 149 15.28 -21.12 -7.89
C ALA A 149 15.70 -22.16 -8.94
N LEU A 150 16.43 -23.18 -8.52
CA LEU A 150 16.87 -24.29 -9.37
C LEU A 150 15.68 -25.16 -9.85
N ARG A 151 14.71 -25.44 -8.97
CA ARG A 151 13.49 -26.17 -9.32
C ARG A 151 12.72 -25.47 -10.45
N LEU A 152 12.65 -24.15 -10.40
CA LEU A 152 11.93 -23.31 -11.36
C LEU A 152 12.77 -22.95 -12.59
N ASN A 153 14.06 -23.34 -12.62
CA ASN A 153 15.01 -22.91 -13.64
C ASN A 153 15.00 -21.39 -13.84
N ALA A 154 15.03 -20.66 -12.73
CA ALA A 154 15.01 -19.22 -12.72
C ALA A 154 16.36 -18.62 -13.12
N ALA A 155 16.35 -17.56 -13.91
CA ALA A 155 17.54 -16.81 -14.29
C ALA A 155 17.75 -15.54 -13.43
N ALA A 156 16.67 -15.07 -12.78
CA ALA A 156 16.72 -13.94 -11.89
C ALA A 156 15.65 -14.06 -10.78
N ALA A 157 15.84 -13.32 -9.69
CA ALA A 157 14.95 -13.26 -8.56
C ALA A 157 14.76 -11.81 -8.08
N ILE A 158 13.55 -11.49 -7.64
CA ILE A 158 13.25 -10.30 -6.85
C ILE A 158 12.78 -10.78 -5.49
N LEU A 159 13.43 -10.29 -4.44
CA LEU A 159 13.11 -10.59 -3.06
C LEU A 159 12.08 -9.58 -2.55
N SER A 160 11.20 -9.97 -1.66
CA SER A 160 10.31 -9.03 -0.98
C SER A 160 9.84 -9.57 0.35
N HIS A 161 9.55 -8.66 1.27
CA HIS A 161 8.81 -8.94 2.49
C HIS A 161 7.96 -7.74 2.89
N ASN A 162 6.97 -7.97 3.75
CA ASN A 162 6.17 -6.90 4.32
C ASN A 162 6.61 -6.60 5.74
N HIS A 163 6.47 -5.33 6.13
CA HIS A 163 6.58 -4.89 7.51
C HIS A 163 5.18 -4.58 8.07
N PRO A 164 4.60 -5.46 8.90
CA PRO A 164 3.29 -5.21 9.52
C PRO A 164 3.27 -3.95 10.40
N SER A 165 4.44 -3.55 10.93
CA SER A 165 4.61 -2.33 11.71
C SER A 165 4.37 -1.03 10.91
N GLY A 166 4.38 -1.11 9.58
CA GLY A 166 4.27 0.06 8.70
C GLY A 166 5.54 0.90 8.55
N HIS A 167 6.68 0.48 9.14
CA HIS A 167 7.96 1.17 8.97
C HIS A 167 8.65 0.72 7.69
N PRO A 168 8.90 1.61 6.71
CA PRO A 168 9.44 1.23 5.41
C PRO A 168 10.97 1.06 5.40
N GLU A 169 11.67 1.52 6.45
CA GLU A 169 13.12 1.52 6.48
C GLU A 169 13.70 0.11 6.57
N PRO A 170 14.68 -0.25 5.71
CA PRO A 170 15.37 -1.53 5.79
C PRO A 170 16.16 -1.67 7.09
N SER A 171 15.92 -2.72 7.85
CA SER A 171 16.71 -3.05 9.04
C SER A 171 18.12 -3.54 8.67
N GLN A 172 19.02 -3.59 9.64
CA GLN A 172 20.35 -4.20 9.43
C GLN A 172 20.25 -5.71 9.14
N ALA A 173 19.25 -6.36 9.70
CA ALA A 173 18.98 -7.78 9.43
C ALA A 173 18.56 -8.00 7.97
N ASP A 174 17.71 -7.13 7.42
CA ASP A 174 17.28 -7.21 6.02
C ASP A 174 18.46 -7.01 5.06
N ARG A 175 19.34 -6.07 5.36
CA ARG A 175 20.57 -5.83 4.57
C ARG A 175 21.46 -7.07 4.56
N THR A 176 21.77 -7.63 5.75
CA THR A 176 22.60 -8.83 5.88
C THR A 176 21.96 -10.03 5.20
N LEU A 177 20.65 -10.21 5.32
CA LEU A 177 19.91 -11.27 4.63
C LEU A 177 19.99 -11.10 3.11
N THR A 178 19.80 -9.89 2.61
CA THR A 178 19.88 -9.58 1.18
C THR A 178 21.24 -9.93 0.59
N GLU A 179 22.31 -9.53 1.26
CA GLU A 179 23.68 -9.86 0.84
C GLU A 179 23.90 -11.39 0.79
N ARG A 180 23.52 -12.12 1.85
CA ARG A 180 23.65 -13.56 1.89
C ARG A 180 22.84 -14.29 0.81
N LEU A 181 21.63 -13.80 0.50
CA LEU A 181 20.81 -14.37 -0.57
C LEU A 181 21.38 -14.07 -1.93
N LYS A 182 21.85 -12.85 -2.15
CA LYS A 182 22.52 -12.42 -3.40
C LYS A 182 23.76 -13.28 -3.67
N GLU A 183 24.62 -13.48 -2.67
CA GLU A 183 25.78 -14.36 -2.78
C GLU A 183 25.38 -15.80 -3.11
N ALA A 184 24.42 -16.37 -2.36
CA ALA A 184 23.98 -17.75 -2.54
C ALA A 184 23.34 -17.99 -3.92
N LEU A 185 22.51 -17.08 -4.40
CA LEU A 185 21.89 -17.14 -5.72
C LEU A 185 22.93 -16.92 -6.84
N GLY A 186 23.91 -16.04 -6.61
CA GLY A 186 25.01 -15.81 -7.53
C GLY A 186 25.87 -17.05 -7.81
N LEU A 187 26.07 -17.91 -6.81
CA LEU A 187 26.79 -19.17 -6.97
C LEU A 187 26.14 -20.15 -7.97
N VAL A 188 24.84 -20.00 -8.22
CA VAL A 188 24.07 -20.81 -9.16
C VAL A 188 23.57 -19.99 -10.35
N GLU A 189 24.23 -18.86 -10.63
CA GLU A 189 24.00 -17.98 -11.77
C GLU A 189 22.59 -17.34 -11.81
N VAL A 190 21.89 -17.26 -10.67
CA VAL A 190 20.61 -16.58 -10.51
C VAL A 190 20.85 -15.15 -10.02
N ARG A 191 20.46 -14.15 -10.81
CA ARG A 191 20.69 -12.74 -10.51
C ARG A 191 19.63 -12.22 -9.54
N THR A 192 20.04 -11.61 -8.43
CA THR A 192 19.12 -10.83 -7.58
C THR A 192 18.97 -9.44 -8.18
N LEU A 193 17.76 -9.09 -8.63
CA LEU A 193 17.47 -7.82 -9.29
C LEU A 193 17.10 -6.72 -8.32
N ASP A 194 16.35 -7.05 -7.28
CA ASP A 194 15.91 -6.09 -6.25
C ASP A 194 15.51 -6.82 -4.97
N HIS A 195 15.40 -6.05 -3.88
CA HIS A 195 14.70 -6.44 -2.66
C HIS A 195 13.73 -5.31 -2.30
N ILE A 196 12.43 -5.61 -2.25
CA ILE A 196 11.38 -4.63 -2.06
C ILE A 196 10.69 -4.88 -0.73
N ILE A 197 10.68 -3.85 0.14
CA ILE A 197 9.93 -3.86 1.40
C ILE A 197 8.57 -3.22 1.17
N VAL A 198 7.51 -3.89 1.62
CA VAL A 198 6.14 -3.38 1.59
C VAL A 198 5.69 -3.03 3.00
N ALA A 199 5.49 -1.74 3.28
CA ALA A 199 5.09 -1.22 4.59
C ALA A 199 3.80 -0.39 4.43
N GLY A 200 2.65 -1.02 4.62
CA GLY A 200 1.37 -0.39 4.36
C GLY A 200 1.22 0.07 2.91
N ILE A 201 1.17 1.39 2.70
CA ILE A 201 1.11 2.00 1.36
C ILE A 201 2.49 2.29 0.76
N GLU A 202 3.56 2.22 1.55
CA GLU A 202 4.92 2.52 1.10
C GLU A 202 5.63 1.27 0.57
N ARG A 203 6.50 1.46 -0.41
CA ARG A 203 7.28 0.40 -1.05
C ARG A 203 8.70 0.90 -1.29
N VAL A 204 9.64 0.30 -0.60
CA VAL A 204 11.05 0.67 -0.64
C VAL A 204 11.85 -0.38 -1.40
N SER A 205 12.67 0.05 -2.33
CA SER A 205 13.54 -0.78 -3.16
C SER A 205 14.98 -0.62 -2.72
N PHE A 206 15.66 -1.72 -2.46
CA PHE A 206 17.09 -1.74 -2.16
C PHE A 206 17.95 -1.28 -3.32
N ALA A 207 17.56 -1.61 -4.55
CA ALA A 207 18.27 -1.16 -5.74
C ALA A 207 18.22 0.37 -5.89
N GLU A 208 17.04 0.99 -5.66
CA GLU A 208 16.89 2.45 -5.69
C GLU A 208 17.66 3.16 -4.57
N LEU A 209 17.81 2.50 -3.39
CA LEU A 209 18.61 3.01 -2.28
C LEU A 209 20.12 2.76 -2.44
N GLY A 210 20.54 2.02 -3.47
CA GLY A 210 21.95 1.63 -3.65
C GLY A 210 22.46 0.63 -2.62
N LEU A 211 21.57 -0.23 -2.10
CA LEU A 211 21.86 -1.24 -1.08
C LEU A 211 21.97 -2.66 -1.65
N LEU A 212 21.92 -2.81 -2.98
CA LEU A 212 21.97 -4.12 -3.64
C LEU A 212 23.30 -4.38 -4.34
#